data_e2cef32704caae330b85a356e525653d
#
_entry.id   e2cef32704caae330b85a356e525653d
#
_cell.length_a   1.000
_cell.length_b   1.000
_cell.length_c   1.000
_cell.angle_alpha   90.00
_cell.angle_beta   90.00
_cell.angle_gamma   90.00
#
_symmetry.space_group_name_H-M   'P 1'
#
loop_
_entity.id
_entity.type
_entity.pdbx_description
1 polymer ?
#
loop_
_entity_poly.entity_id
_entity_poly.type
_entity_poly.pdbx_seq_one_letter_code
_entity_poly.pdbx_strand_id
1 'polypeptide(L)'
;MELLSLRVRAYRPMRARMNSKHAPDPALLAKAETLVEALPYMQRYAGKTFVVKYGGHAMGDPEAARDFAEDVVLMKAVGINVVVVHGGGPQIGAMLEKLGVETTFVDGLRVTDKQTADVAEMVLSGAINKAIVGSIARAG
;
A
#
# COMPACT_ATOMS: atom_id res chain seq x y z
N MET A 1 14.33 -7.90 -33.15
CA MET A 1 13.72 -7.60 -31.83
C MET A 1 12.26 -7.98 -31.95
N GLU A 2 11.99 -9.29 -31.80
CA GLU A 2 10.66 -9.87 -31.99
C GLU A 2 9.83 -9.70 -30.73
N LEU A 3 8.68 -9.05 -30.91
CA LEU A 3 7.61 -8.97 -29.90
C LEU A 3 6.96 -10.35 -29.80
N LEU A 4 7.30 -11.13 -28.78
CA LEU A 4 6.55 -12.31 -28.39
C LEU A 4 5.14 -11.88 -27.97
N SER A 5 4.19 -11.98 -28.90
CA SER A 5 2.78 -11.86 -28.57
C SER A 5 2.35 -13.13 -27.83
N LEU A 6 2.42 -13.11 -26.51
CA LEU A 6 1.77 -14.11 -25.67
C LEU A 6 0.25 -13.95 -25.84
N ARG A 7 -0.33 -14.75 -26.76
CA ARG A 7 -1.77 -14.97 -26.79
C ARG A 7 -2.14 -15.68 -25.49
N VAL A 8 -2.64 -14.93 -24.53
CA VAL A 8 -3.34 -15.50 -23.38
C VAL A 8 -4.53 -16.27 -23.95
N ARG A 9 -4.41 -17.59 -23.98
CA ARG A 9 -5.51 -18.47 -24.35
C ARG A 9 -6.59 -18.23 -23.29
N ALA A 10 -7.73 -17.68 -23.72
CA ALA A 10 -8.88 -17.48 -22.84
C ALA A 10 -9.15 -18.79 -22.10
N TYR A 11 -9.03 -18.79 -20.78
CA TYR A 11 -9.41 -19.91 -19.94
C TYR A 11 -10.90 -20.17 -20.15
N ARG A 12 -11.20 -21.27 -20.83
CA ARG A 12 -12.57 -21.76 -20.97
C ARG A 12 -12.82 -22.67 -19.77
N PRO A 13 -13.65 -22.27 -18.80
CA PRO A 13 -13.93 -23.14 -17.66
C PRO A 13 -14.47 -24.46 -18.19
N MET A 14 -13.82 -25.54 -17.78
CA MET A 14 -14.25 -26.88 -18.07
C MET A 14 -15.59 -27.10 -17.35
N ARG A 15 -16.71 -26.96 -18.07
CA ARG A 15 -18.02 -27.36 -17.55
C ARG A 15 -18.04 -28.89 -17.45
N ALA A 16 -17.43 -29.39 -16.37
CA ALA A 16 -17.65 -30.74 -15.95
C ALA A 16 -19.17 -30.90 -15.70
N ARG A 17 -19.77 -31.96 -16.25
CA ARG A 17 -21.11 -32.38 -15.87
C ARG A 17 -21.06 -32.82 -14.41
N MET A 18 -21.18 -31.85 -13.50
CA MET A 18 -21.24 -32.11 -12.07
C MET A 18 -22.64 -32.61 -11.75
N ASN A 19 -22.68 -33.74 -11.07
CA ASN A 19 -23.91 -34.37 -10.57
C ASN A 19 -24.57 -33.35 -9.61
N SER A 20 -25.85 -33.07 -9.78
CA SER A 20 -26.63 -32.01 -9.13
C SER A 20 -26.65 -32.04 -7.58
N LYS A 21 -26.09 -33.11 -6.98
CA LYS A 21 -25.99 -33.25 -5.50
C LYS A 21 -24.79 -32.54 -4.86
N HIS A 22 -23.88 -31.97 -5.63
CA HIS A 22 -22.67 -31.30 -5.13
C HIS A 22 -22.40 -30.02 -5.96
N ALA A 23 -23.40 -29.19 -6.16
CA ALA A 23 -23.15 -27.87 -6.72
C ALA A 23 -22.30 -27.06 -5.73
N PRO A 24 -21.17 -26.46 -6.16
CA PRO A 24 -20.35 -25.65 -5.27
C PRO A 24 -21.13 -24.43 -4.79
N ASP A 25 -20.86 -24.00 -3.55
CA ASP A 25 -21.44 -22.80 -2.98
C ASP A 25 -21.25 -21.61 -3.93
N PRO A 26 -22.32 -20.90 -4.33
CA PRO A 26 -22.24 -19.73 -5.19
C PRO A 26 -21.26 -18.65 -4.68
N ALA A 27 -21.13 -18.49 -3.36
CA ALA A 27 -20.21 -17.54 -2.75
C ALA A 27 -18.73 -17.96 -2.97
N LEU A 28 -18.44 -19.25 -2.94
CA LEU A 28 -17.09 -19.77 -3.26
C LEU A 28 -16.77 -19.65 -4.75
N LEU A 29 -17.76 -19.84 -5.61
CA LEU A 29 -17.58 -19.63 -7.05
C LEU A 29 -17.27 -18.18 -7.38
N ALA A 30 -18.00 -17.22 -6.81
CA ALA A 30 -17.76 -15.79 -7.01
C ALA A 30 -16.34 -15.38 -6.55
N LYS A 31 -15.87 -15.90 -5.40
CA LYS A 31 -14.50 -15.67 -4.94
C LYS A 31 -13.45 -16.24 -5.91
N ALA A 32 -13.69 -17.44 -6.45
CA ALA A 32 -12.80 -18.05 -7.41
C ALA A 32 -12.76 -17.26 -8.73
N GLU A 33 -13.89 -16.77 -9.21
CA GLU A 33 -13.99 -15.92 -10.40
C GLU A 33 -13.19 -14.63 -10.21
N THR A 34 -13.35 -13.94 -9.07
CA THR A 34 -12.57 -12.74 -8.74
C THR A 34 -11.06 -12.99 -8.79
N LEU A 35 -10.59 -14.12 -8.24
CA LEU A 35 -9.17 -14.50 -8.28
C LEU A 35 -8.68 -14.76 -9.71
N VAL A 36 -9.49 -15.43 -10.53
CA VAL A 36 -9.16 -15.68 -11.95
C VAL A 36 -9.07 -14.37 -12.73
N GLU A 37 -9.96 -13.41 -12.46
CA GLU A 37 -9.93 -12.08 -13.08
C GLU A 37 -8.71 -11.27 -12.64
N ALA A 38 -8.26 -11.42 -11.39
CA ALA A 38 -7.08 -10.74 -10.86
C ALA A 38 -5.75 -11.30 -11.40
N LEU A 39 -5.71 -12.60 -11.78
CA LEU A 39 -4.47 -13.30 -12.16
C LEU A 39 -3.67 -12.62 -13.28
N PRO A 40 -4.25 -12.11 -14.39
CA PRO A 40 -3.49 -11.40 -15.43
C PRO A 40 -2.78 -10.16 -14.92
N TYR A 41 -3.38 -9.45 -13.96
CA TYR A 41 -2.78 -8.27 -13.35
C TYR A 41 -1.62 -8.65 -12.43
N MET A 42 -1.77 -9.69 -11.61
CA MET A 42 -0.70 -10.22 -10.76
C MET A 42 0.50 -10.64 -11.62
N GLN A 43 0.28 -11.38 -12.70
CA GLN A 43 1.33 -11.79 -13.64
C GLN A 43 2.01 -10.60 -14.32
N ARG A 44 1.23 -9.59 -14.72
CA ARG A 44 1.75 -8.39 -15.40
C ARG A 44 2.67 -7.57 -14.51
N TYR A 45 2.36 -7.49 -13.22
CA TYR A 45 3.05 -6.61 -12.28
C TYR A 45 4.05 -7.34 -11.37
N ALA A 46 4.10 -8.66 -11.39
CA ALA A 46 5.13 -9.42 -10.69
C ALA A 46 6.55 -8.95 -11.08
N GLY A 47 7.38 -8.71 -10.10
CA GLY A 47 8.75 -8.20 -10.26
C GLY A 47 8.85 -6.69 -10.57
N LYS A 48 7.72 -5.98 -10.77
CA LYS A 48 7.72 -4.53 -10.96
C LYS A 48 7.84 -3.81 -9.62
N THR A 49 8.37 -2.58 -9.66
CA THR A 49 8.44 -1.72 -8.49
C THR A 49 7.34 -0.67 -8.54
N PHE A 50 6.53 -0.62 -7.49
CA PHE A 50 5.49 0.38 -7.30
C PHE A 50 5.89 1.34 -6.20
N VAL A 51 5.81 2.64 -6.50
CA VAL A 51 5.98 3.69 -5.50
C VAL A 51 4.60 4.12 -5.03
N VAL A 52 4.29 3.86 -3.77
CA VAL A 52 2.99 4.15 -3.15
C VAL A 52 3.15 5.31 -2.17
N LYS A 53 2.41 6.40 -2.41
CA LYS A 53 2.39 7.54 -1.49
C LYS A 53 1.39 7.27 -0.37
N TYR A 54 1.86 7.30 0.89
CA TYR A 54 1.05 7.21 2.09
C TYR A 54 1.03 8.56 2.83
N GLY A 55 -0.15 9.14 3.03
CA GLY A 55 -0.24 10.46 3.65
C GLY A 55 -1.68 10.96 3.80
N GLY A 56 -1.80 12.20 4.23
CA GLY A 56 -3.10 12.85 4.45
C GLY A 56 -3.88 12.21 5.61
N HIS A 57 -5.19 12.06 5.45
CA HIS A 57 -6.08 11.55 6.49
C HIS A 57 -5.78 10.09 6.88
N ALA A 58 -5.29 9.27 5.93
CA ALA A 58 -4.95 7.87 6.19
C ALA A 58 -3.86 7.69 7.26
N MET A 59 -2.99 8.68 7.47
CA MET A 59 -1.95 8.61 8.51
C MET A 59 -2.48 8.88 9.94
N GLY A 60 -3.70 9.41 10.08
CA GLY A 60 -4.32 9.72 11.37
C GLY A 60 -5.41 8.73 11.79
N ASP A 61 -5.82 7.85 10.88
CA ASP A 61 -6.86 6.85 11.08
C ASP A 61 -6.25 5.46 11.30
N PRO A 62 -6.44 4.83 12.47
CA PRO A 62 -5.90 3.50 12.76
C PRO A 62 -6.46 2.39 11.86
N GLU A 63 -7.70 2.49 11.40
CA GLU A 63 -8.31 1.52 10.51
C GLU A 63 -7.70 1.62 9.10
N ALA A 64 -7.65 2.84 8.54
CA ALA A 64 -6.98 3.09 7.27
C ALA A 64 -5.49 2.71 7.28
N ALA A 65 -4.80 2.87 8.42
CA ALA A 65 -3.41 2.47 8.57
C ALA A 65 -3.24 0.94 8.54
N ARG A 66 -4.19 0.19 9.11
CA ARG A 66 -4.20 -1.27 9.06
C ARG A 66 -4.47 -1.76 7.64
N ASP A 67 -5.53 -1.25 7.01
CA ASP A 67 -5.92 -1.63 5.66
C ASP A 67 -4.78 -1.35 4.66
N PHE A 68 -4.13 -0.18 4.78
CA PHE A 68 -2.94 0.14 3.99
C PHE A 68 -1.80 -0.88 4.20
N ALA A 69 -1.56 -1.30 5.44
CA ALA A 69 -0.51 -2.28 5.73
C ALA A 69 -0.83 -3.65 5.11
N GLU A 70 -2.08 -4.09 5.19
CA GLU A 70 -2.56 -5.34 4.58
C GLU A 70 -2.44 -5.30 3.05
N ASP A 71 -2.78 -4.18 2.42
CA ASP A 71 -2.62 -3.97 0.97
C ASP A 71 -1.14 -4.03 0.53
N VAL A 72 -0.23 -3.44 1.30
CA VAL A 72 1.21 -3.52 1.02
C VAL A 72 1.71 -4.97 1.12
N VAL A 73 1.28 -5.70 2.13
CA VAL A 73 1.60 -7.12 2.30
C VAL A 73 1.05 -7.94 1.13
N LEU A 74 -0.20 -7.71 0.73
CA LEU A 74 -0.81 -8.38 -0.42
C LEU A 74 -0.03 -8.10 -1.71
N MET A 75 0.31 -6.85 -1.98
CA MET A 75 1.14 -6.50 -3.16
C MET A 75 2.48 -7.25 -3.14
N LYS A 76 3.12 -7.34 -1.97
CA LYS A 76 4.38 -8.09 -1.83
C LYS A 76 4.18 -9.58 -2.05
N ALA A 77 3.11 -10.16 -1.53
CA ALA A 77 2.79 -11.58 -1.67
C ALA A 77 2.57 -12.00 -3.13
N VAL A 78 2.02 -11.11 -3.97
CA VAL A 78 1.85 -11.34 -5.42
C VAL A 78 3.09 -10.98 -6.25
N GLY A 79 4.22 -10.71 -5.60
CA GLY A 79 5.51 -10.52 -6.27
C GLY A 79 5.83 -9.08 -6.70
N ILE A 80 5.04 -8.08 -6.28
CA ILE A 80 5.33 -6.66 -6.54
C ILE A 80 6.36 -6.16 -5.53
N ASN A 81 7.33 -5.36 -5.99
CA ASN A 81 8.25 -4.64 -5.11
C ASN A 81 7.63 -3.29 -4.73
N VAL A 82 7.29 -3.12 -3.45
CA VAL A 82 6.63 -1.91 -2.96
C VAL A 82 7.63 -0.99 -2.30
N VAL A 83 7.64 0.29 -2.72
CA VAL A 83 8.35 1.38 -2.07
C VAL A 83 7.31 2.35 -1.51
N VAL A 84 7.24 2.50 -0.20
CA VAL A 84 6.32 3.43 0.46
C VAL A 84 7.01 4.78 0.66
N VAL A 85 6.39 5.84 0.15
CA VAL A 85 6.81 7.23 0.37
C VAL A 85 5.76 7.91 1.24
N HIS A 86 6.16 8.45 2.37
CA HIS A 86 5.22 9.06 3.30
C HIS A 86 5.52 10.53 3.59
N GLY A 87 4.50 11.27 4.00
CA GLY A 87 4.60 12.61 4.53
C GLY A 87 4.62 12.63 6.06
N GLY A 88 4.32 13.79 6.66
CA GLY A 88 4.29 13.95 8.11
C GLY A 88 4.14 15.39 8.57
N GLY A 89 3.64 16.29 7.70
CA GLY A 89 3.49 17.71 8.01
C GLY A 89 2.77 18.01 9.34
N PRO A 90 1.58 17.43 9.57
CA PRO A 90 0.85 17.61 10.83
C PRO A 90 1.63 17.12 12.04
N GLN A 91 2.29 15.96 11.95
CA GLN A 91 3.06 15.36 13.04
C GLN A 91 4.32 16.18 13.36
N ILE A 92 4.98 16.71 12.33
CA ILE A 92 6.11 17.65 12.51
C ILE A 92 5.61 18.91 13.22
N GLY A 93 4.49 19.50 12.77
CA GLY A 93 3.90 20.68 13.40
C GLY A 93 3.58 20.45 14.87
N ALA A 94 2.92 19.36 15.20
CA ALA A 94 2.58 18.99 16.58
C ALA A 94 3.82 18.76 17.46
N MET A 95 4.91 18.24 16.92
CA MET A 95 6.16 18.05 17.65
C MET A 95 6.88 19.38 17.89
N LEU A 96 6.94 20.25 16.88
CA LEU A 96 7.53 21.59 17.02
C LEU A 96 6.78 22.41 18.07
N GLU A 97 5.44 22.37 18.08
CA GLU A 97 4.61 23.03 19.10
C GLU A 97 4.94 22.51 20.51
N LYS A 98 5.02 21.18 20.70
CA LYS A 98 5.42 20.57 21.99
C LYS A 98 6.79 20.98 22.46
N LEU A 99 7.71 21.30 21.56
CA LEU A 99 9.08 21.73 21.85
C LEU A 99 9.18 23.25 21.98
N GLY A 100 8.08 23.99 21.81
CA GLY A 100 8.08 25.46 21.85
C GLY A 100 8.84 26.12 20.70
N VAL A 101 8.96 25.41 19.56
CA VAL A 101 9.63 25.91 18.36
C VAL A 101 8.60 26.57 17.46
N GLU A 102 8.71 27.85 17.23
CA GLU A 102 7.85 28.59 16.31
C GLU A 102 8.13 28.21 14.88
N THR A 103 7.07 28.05 14.08
CA THR A 103 7.19 27.73 12.67
C THR A 103 6.40 28.71 11.82
N THR A 104 6.98 29.10 10.68
CA THR A 104 6.33 29.94 9.69
C THR A 104 6.21 29.23 8.37
N PHE A 105 5.25 29.67 7.55
CA PHE A 105 5.04 29.16 6.20
C PHE A 105 5.10 30.30 5.20
N VAL A 106 5.77 30.05 4.07
CA VAL A 106 5.80 30.98 2.92
C VAL A 106 5.34 30.16 1.70
N ASP A 107 4.31 30.63 1.03
CA ASP A 107 3.70 29.97 -0.16
C ASP A 107 3.36 28.49 0.09
N GLY A 108 2.90 28.16 1.30
CA GLY A 108 2.55 26.78 1.68
C GLY A 108 3.74 25.88 2.04
N LEU A 109 4.97 26.40 1.94
CA LEU A 109 6.19 25.70 2.34
C LEU A 109 6.62 26.14 3.74
N ARG A 110 7.00 25.19 4.58
CA ARG A 110 7.52 25.48 5.93
C ARG A 110 8.90 26.10 5.81
N VAL A 111 9.09 27.25 6.45
CA VAL A 111 10.43 27.81 6.65
C VAL A 111 11.16 26.86 7.61
N THR A 112 12.25 26.26 7.14
CA THR A 112 12.92 25.16 7.83
C THR A 112 14.34 25.60 8.18
N ASP A 113 14.52 26.09 9.38
CA ASP A 113 15.84 26.31 9.97
C ASP A 113 16.45 24.99 10.44
N LYS A 114 17.66 25.04 10.99
CA LYS A 114 18.38 23.85 11.44
C LYS A 114 17.58 23.08 12.52
N GLN A 115 17.01 23.75 13.48
CA GLN A 115 16.25 23.13 14.58
C GLN A 115 14.98 22.47 14.04
N THR A 116 14.26 23.13 13.16
CA THR A 116 13.08 22.60 12.49
C THR A 116 13.44 21.38 11.61
N ALA A 117 14.60 21.42 10.93
CA ALA A 117 15.07 20.29 10.13
C ALA A 117 15.38 19.06 11.00
N ASP A 118 16.08 19.25 12.11
CA ASP A 118 16.43 18.18 13.06
C ASP A 118 15.14 17.52 13.62
N VAL A 119 14.12 18.31 13.98
CA VAL A 119 12.82 17.81 14.45
C VAL A 119 12.07 17.07 13.32
N ALA A 120 12.08 17.63 12.11
CA ALA A 120 11.44 16.99 10.97
C ALA A 120 12.08 15.63 10.68
N GLU A 121 13.40 15.51 10.72
CA GLU A 121 14.10 14.25 10.54
C GLU A 121 13.73 13.23 11.62
N MET A 122 13.74 13.61 12.89
CA MET A 122 13.33 12.74 14.00
C MET A 122 11.90 12.23 13.85
N VAL A 123 10.97 13.09 13.44
CA VAL A 123 9.57 12.73 13.26
C VAL A 123 9.40 11.82 12.06
N LEU A 124 9.97 12.18 10.92
CA LEU A 124 9.80 11.41 9.67
C LEU A 124 10.48 10.04 9.76
N SER A 125 11.77 10.01 10.07
CA SER A 125 12.57 8.77 10.06
C SER A 125 12.42 7.94 11.34
N GLY A 126 12.25 8.59 12.47
CA GLY A 126 12.09 7.94 13.77
C GLY A 126 10.66 7.51 14.07
N ALA A 127 9.74 8.45 14.17
CA ALA A 127 8.38 8.17 14.61
C ALA A 127 7.52 7.54 13.50
N ILE A 128 7.34 8.24 12.37
CA ILE A 128 6.39 7.85 11.32
C ILE A 128 6.89 6.63 10.57
N ASN A 129 8.12 6.64 10.10
CA ASN A 129 8.70 5.50 9.37
C ASN A 129 8.62 4.22 10.21
N LYS A 130 8.99 4.26 11.49
CA LYS A 130 8.95 3.09 12.36
C LYS A 130 7.53 2.62 12.66
N ALA A 131 6.57 3.54 12.76
CA ALA A 131 5.17 3.17 12.91
C ALA A 131 4.63 2.44 11.67
N ILE A 132 4.94 2.94 10.46
CA ILE A 132 4.56 2.30 9.19
C ILE A 132 5.19 0.90 9.08
N VAL A 133 6.52 0.80 9.29
CA VAL A 133 7.24 -0.49 9.24
C VAL A 133 6.65 -1.48 10.24
N GLY A 134 6.36 -1.02 11.47
CA GLY A 134 5.74 -1.87 12.49
C GLY A 134 4.33 -2.31 12.14
N SER A 135 3.54 -1.49 11.45
CA SER A 135 2.20 -1.87 10.97
C SER A 135 2.28 -2.92 9.88
N ILE A 136 3.14 -2.74 8.89
CA ILE A 136 3.36 -3.70 7.81
C ILE A 136 3.88 -5.04 8.38
N ALA A 137 4.83 -5.00 9.31
CA ALA A 137 5.37 -6.22 9.94
C ALA A 137 4.34 -6.99 10.80
N ARG A 138 3.32 -6.31 11.31
CA ARG A 138 2.22 -6.98 12.04
C ARG A 138 1.16 -7.56 11.09
N ALA A 139 1.01 -6.99 9.92
CA ALA A 139 0.06 -7.46 8.91
C ALA A 139 0.54 -8.73 8.17
N GLY A 140 1.86 -9.00 8.12
CA GLY A 140 2.44 -10.21 7.51
C GLY A 140 3.92 -10.11 7.26
#